data_78fdf7b4fe03cbf31b21c45392ae379d
#
_entry.id   78fdf7b4fe03cbf31b21c45392ae379d
#
_cell.length_a   1.000
_cell.length_b   1.000
_cell.length_c   1.000
_cell.angle_alpha   90.00
_cell.angle_beta   90.00
_cell.angle_gamma   90.00
#
_symmetry.space_group_name_H-M   'P 1'
#
loop_
_entity.id
_entity.type
_entity.pdbx_description
1 polymer ?
#
loop_
_entity_poly.entity_id
_entity_poly.type
_entity_poly.pdbx_seq_one_letter_code
_entity_poly.pdbx_strand_id
1 'polypeptide(L)'
;MALTGLTNLQPLHIKTVGIGTFDNAVSIGGTLTYEDVTNVDAIGIITARSGVNVSGGQLDVGSNIKLGNAGVITATSFVGSGSGLTGVDTDLVNDSSPQLGGALDVNGNNINFGDSSGSSDDRLKFGASNDMVIYHDGTRNIIDSQSSQLRIETDALRLRSDAGETYLEADANAALKIYHNNALKFDTTTTGIRVHGDEGGTAQLQLLADQGDDNPDYWRFIAETNGVLNIQDYGSGNWYNNIRLTGSTGGVELYHDNSKKFETGSDHVTVTGSGNDAAGISYIKIKSGNGSHRANIGKLSSSNGRLSIMNLDNDSIFFGTSASNKLELQDGGHLLPVANGSYDLGGSSNRWRNIYTNDLNLSNKGSTNSVDNTWGDYTIQEGESDLFLINNRNGKKYKFNLTEVS
;
A
#
# COMPACT_ATOMS: atom_id res chain seq x y z
N MET A 1 -79.77 4.47 91.35
CA MET A 1 -79.08 4.91 92.61
C MET A 1 -77.64 5.24 92.28
N ALA A 2 -77.29 6.49 92.21
CA ALA A 2 -75.86 6.88 91.95
C ALA A 2 -75.11 6.78 93.25
N LEU A 3 -74.05 6.01 93.31
CA LEU A 3 -73.13 5.97 94.46
C LEU A 3 -72.21 7.20 94.41
N THR A 4 -72.60 8.28 95.07
CA THR A 4 -71.73 9.44 95.27
C THR A 4 -71.02 9.38 96.59
N GLY A 5 -69.69 9.47 96.57
CA GLY A 5 -68.92 9.63 97.77
C GLY A 5 -68.05 8.46 98.29
N LEU A 6 -67.79 7.47 97.52
CA LEU A 6 -66.80 6.40 97.89
C LEU A 6 -65.36 6.82 97.62
N THR A 7 -64.66 7.28 98.61
CA THR A 7 -63.24 7.69 98.55
C THR A 7 -62.20 6.61 98.64
N ASN A 8 -62.61 5.38 98.97
CA ASN A 8 -61.70 4.23 99.02
C ASN A 8 -62.46 2.90 98.83
N LEU A 9 -62.29 2.25 97.69
CA LEU A 9 -62.83 0.89 97.45
C LEU A 9 -61.72 -0.13 97.54
N GLN A 10 -61.67 -0.87 98.59
CA GLN A 10 -60.72 -2.00 98.76
C GLN A 10 -61.45 -3.34 98.96
N PRO A 11 -61.00 -4.38 98.35
CA PRO A 11 -60.85 -4.65 96.93
C PRO A 11 -62.18 -4.68 96.26
N LEU A 12 -62.36 -3.82 95.30
CA LEU A 12 -63.61 -3.73 94.55
C LEU A 12 -63.58 -4.52 93.30
N HIS A 13 -64.33 -5.61 93.27
CA HIS A 13 -64.67 -6.25 92.04
C HIS A 13 -65.86 -5.52 91.42
N ILE A 14 -65.61 -4.68 90.51
CA ILE A 14 -66.69 -4.05 89.72
C ILE A 14 -66.97 -4.94 88.52
N LYS A 15 -68.09 -5.69 88.60
CA LYS A 15 -68.57 -6.45 87.46
C LYS A 15 -69.72 -5.58 86.85
N THR A 16 -69.45 -4.94 85.77
CA THR A 16 -70.50 -4.20 85.00
C THR A 16 -70.90 -5.01 83.76
N VAL A 17 -72.19 -5.16 83.58
CA VAL A 17 -72.70 -5.71 82.33
C VAL A 17 -73.28 -4.52 81.63
N GLY A 18 -72.43 -3.89 80.82
CA GLY A 18 -72.82 -2.69 80.08
C GLY A 18 -71.68 -1.68 79.95
N ILE A 19 -71.94 -0.44 79.58
CA ILE A 19 -70.98 0.61 79.30
C ILE A 19 -70.59 1.27 80.64
N GLY A 20 -69.29 1.16 81.05
CA GLY A 20 -68.75 2.00 82.13
C GLY A 20 -68.11 3.25 81.56
N THR A 21 -68.60 4.42 82.00
CA THR A 21 -68.05 5.72 81.59
C THR A 21 -67.37 6.37 82.80
N PHE A 22 -66.13 6.83 82.59
CA PHE A 22 -65.35 7.58 83.60
C PHE A 22 -65.19 9.00 83.02
N ASP A 23 -65.72 10.00 83.71
CA ASP A 23 -65.68 11.40 83.29
C ASP A 23 -64.34 12.10 83.54
N ASN A 24 -63.46 11.47 84.30
CA ASN A 24 -62.14 12.02 84.65
C ASN A 24 -61.08 10.97 84.42
N ALA A 25 -59.83 11.38 84.58
CA ALA A 25 -58.65 10.47 84.34
C ALA A 25 -58.74 9.23 85.24
N VAL A 26 -58.50 8.06 84.60
CA VAL A 26 -58.36 6.77 85.25
C VAL A 26 -56.83 6.45 85.33
N SER A 27 -56.28 6.36 86.55
CA SER A 27 -54.94 5.96 86.79
C SER A 27 -54.90 4.51 87.31
N ILE A 28 -54.28 3.63 86.56
CA ILE A 28 -54.10 2.21 86.87
C ILE A 28 -52.67 1.99 87.23
N GLY A 29 -52.42 1.73 88.56
CA GLY A 29 -51.06 1.55 89.09
C GLY A 29 -50.46 0.14 88.85
N GLY A 30 -51.21 -0.78 88.25
CA GLY A 30 -50.78 -2.11 87.88
C GLY A 30 -50.99 -2.45 86.40
N THR A 31 -51.01 -3.70 86.05
CA THR A 31 -51.27 -4.18 84.70
C THR A 31 -52.74 -4.12 84.39
N LEU A 32 -53.11 -3.48 83.39
CA LEU A 32 -54.43 -3.56 82.76
C LEU A 32 -54.39 -4.75 81.78
N THR A 33 -55.13 -5.82 82.07
CA THR A 33 -55.21 -6.99 81.17
C THR A 33 -56.60 -7.05 80.57
N TYR A 34 -56.63 -7.07 79.29
CA TYR A 34 -57.86 -7.23 78.51
C TYR A 34 -57.76 -8.57 77.74
N GLU A 35 -58.81 -9.33 77.76
CA GLU A 35 -58.86 -10.59 76.98
C GLU A 35 -59.25 -10.29 75.48
N ASP A 36 -60.00 -9.24 75.25
CA ASP A 36 -60.39 -8.84 73.91
C ASP A 36 -60.68 -7.31 73.86
N VAL A 37 -59.80 -6.57 73.18
CA VAL A 37 -60.00 -5.12 72.98
C VAL A 37 -60.18 -4.91 71.49
N THR A 38 -61.40 -4.62 71.10
CA THR A 38 -61.72 -4.36 69.68
C THR A 38 -61.13 -3.05 69.16
N ASN A 39 -61.11 -2.01 70.03
CA ASN A 39 -60.56 -0.71 69.67
C ASN A 39 -59.91 0.01 70.84
N VAL A 40 -58.74 0.58 70.65
CA VAL A 40 -58.15 1.60 71.51
C VAL A 40 -58.11 2.90 70.73
N ASP A 41 -58.99 3.84 71.03
CA ASP A 41 -58.99 5.17 70.45
C ASP A 41 -58.31 6.10 71.41
N ALA A 42 -57.15 6.63 71.02
CA ALA A 42 -56.37 7.56 71.83
C ALA A 42 -56.19 8.87 71.05
N ILE A 43 -56.77 9.98 71.57
CA ILE A 43 -56.65 11.34 70.99
C ILE A 43 -55.24 11.92 71.27
N GLY A 44 -54.47 11.31 72.12
CA GLY A 44 -53.12 11.76 72.52
C GLY A 44 -52.00 10.74 72.13
N ILE A 45 -50.94 10.71 72.92
CA ILE A 45 -49.79 9.85 72.72
C ILE A 45 -50.03 8.50 73.41
N ILE A 46 -49.87 7.41 72.70
CA ILE A 46 -49.74 6.09 73.29
C ILE A 46 -48.23 5.85 73.52
N THR A 47 -47.83 5.77 74.83
CA THR A 47 -46.46 5.47 75.21
C THR A 47 -46.31 4.00 75.58
N ALA A 48 -45.72 3.21 74.64
CA ALA A 48 -45.33 1.82 74.90
C ALA A 48 -43.85 1.73 75.28
N ARG A 49 -43.54 1.48 76.53
CA ARG A 49 -42.14 1.46 76.99
C ARG A 49 -41.33 0.23 76.60
N SER A 50 -41.99 -0.84 76.30
CA SER A 50 -41.33 -2.09 75.87
C SER A 50 -41.61 -2.48 74.41
N GLY A 51 -42.19 -1.56 73.61
CA GLY A 51 -42.54 -1.78 72.19
C GLY A 51 -43.99 -2.05 71.89
N VAL A 52 -44.39 -1.91 70.71
CA VAL A 52 -45.71 -2.29 70.17
C VAL A 52 -45.52 -3.51 69.26
N ASN A 53 -46.12 -4.62 69.63
CA ASN A 53 -46.11 -5.80 68.81
C ASN A 53 -47.43 -5.86 68.00
N VAL A 54 -47.35 -5.68 66.72
CA VAL A 54 -48.49 -5.85 65.82
C VAL A 54 -48.39 -7.23 65.18
N SER A 55 -49.03 -8.25 65.72
CA SER A 55 -48.91 -9.63 65.30
C SER A 55 -49.82 -10.04 64.13
N GLY A 56 -50.64 -9.15 63.68
CA GLY A 56 -51.52 -9.39 62.52
C GLY A 56 -52.05 -8.06 61.99
N GLY A 57 -52.21 -7.97 60.69
CA GLY A 57 -52.68 -6.73 60.03
C GLY A 57 -51.56 -5.72 59.75
N GLN A 58 -51.95 -4.50 59.50
CA GLN A 58 -51.05 -3.40 59.04
C GLN A 58 -51.00 -2.31 60.13
N LEU A 59 -49.83 -1.77 60.39
CA LEU A 59 -49.69 -0.54 61.18
C LEU A 59 -49.76 0.64 60.21
N ASP A 60 -50.91 1.29 60.16
CA ASP A 60 -51.11 2.50 59.38
C ASP A 60 -50.60 3.71 60.18
N VAL A 61 -49.53 4.30 59.73
CA VAL A 61 -49.01 5.57 60.28
C VAL A 61 -49.31 6.65 59.25
N GLY A 62 -50.00 7.71 59.70
CA GLY A 62 -50.41 8.82 58.79
C GLY A 62 -49.31 9.37 57.90
N SER A 63 -49.42 10.54 57.36
CA SER A 63 -48.56 11.08 56.30
C SER A 63 -47.05 11.16 56.62
N ASN A 64 -46.58 10.88 57.87
CA ASN A 64 -45.14 10.91 58.23
C ASN A 64 -44.80 9.79 59.21
N ILE A 65 -44.09 8.78 58.82
CA ILE A 65 -43.55 7.74 59.70
C ILE A 65 -42.28 8.26 60.32
N LYS A 66 -42.28 8.51 61.63
CA LYS A 66 -41.07 8.86 62.41
C LYS A 66 -40.77 7.74 63.40
N LEU A 67 -39.79 6.93 63.09
CA LEU A 67 -39.39 5.77 63.93
C LEU A 67 -38.28 6.09 64.98
N GLY A 68 -38.02 7.40 65.27
CA GLY A 68 -37.07 7.85 66.24
C GLY A 68 -35.66 8.14 65.71
N ASN A 69 -34.80 8.80 66.53
CA ASN A 69 -33.50 9.35 66.12
C ASN A 69 -32.42 8.33 65.76
N ALA A 70 -32.62 7.05 66.01
CA ALA A 70 -31.63 5.99 65.72
C ALA A 70 -32.31 4.68 65.27
N GLY A 71 -33.51 4.79 64.67
CA GLY A 71 -34.30 3.62 64.33
C GLY A 71 -33.84 2.93 63.01
N VAL A 72 -33.59 1.65 63.06
CA VAL A 72 -33.44 0.78 61.89
C VAL A 72 -34.81 0.23 61.55
N ILE A 73 -35.26 0.46 60.32
CA ILE A 73 -36.41 -0.20 59.76
C ILE A 73 -35.90 -1.46 59.01
N THR A 74 -36.21 -2.63 59.55
CA THR A 74 -35.93 -3.89 58.86
C THR A 74 -37.23 -4.32 58.15
N ALA A 75 -37.22 -4.30 56.83
CA ALA A 75 -38.33 -4.74 55.99
C ALA A 75 -37.81 -5.64 54.86
N THR A 76 -38.58 -6.61 54.44
CA THR A 76 -38.23 -7.46 53.30
C THR A 76 -38.31 -6.70 51.98
N SER A 77 -39.06 -5.61 51.93
CA SER A 77 -39.10 -4.67 50.76
C SER A 77 -39.65 -3.33 51.16
N PHE A 78 -39.21 -2.30 50.49
CA PHE A 78 -39.80 -0.95 50.48
C PHE A 78 -40.41 -0.71 49.14
N VAL A 79 -41.68 -0.37 49.04
CA VAL A 79 -42.40 -0.06 47.82
C VAL A 79 -42.67 1.43 47.76
N GLY A 80 -42.14 2.10 46.72
CA GLY A 80 -42.30 3.53 46.55
C GLY A 80 -41.17 4.17 45.77
N SER A 81 -41.28 5.47 45.46
CA SER A 81 -40.18 6.24 44.89
C SER A 81 -39.07 6.47 45.90
N GLY A 82 -37.85 6.09 45.59
CA GLY A 82 -36.68 6.38 46.40
C GLY A 82 -36.17 7.83 46.29
N SER A 83 -36.84 8.72 45.55
CA SER A 83 -36.37 10.08 45.26
C SER A 83 -36.28 11.02 46.50
N GLY A 84 -36.92 10.64 47.60
CA GLY A 84 -36.86 11.38 48.87
C GLY A 84 -35.90 10.77 49.91
N LEU A 85 -35.21 9.66 49.59
CA LEU A 85 -34.27 9.05 50.50
C LEU A 85 -32.91 9.75 50.38
N THR A 86 -32.39 10.24 51.52
CA THR A 86 -31.03 10.80 51.64
C THR A 86 -30.14 9.84 52.39
N GLY A 87 -28.87 9.75 52.01
CA GLY A 87 -27.91 8.81 52.59
C GLY A 87 -28.12 7.37 52.17
N VAL A 88 -28.85 7.11 51.10
CA VAL A 88 -28.80 5.80 50.46
C VAL A 88 -27.43 5.66 49.89
N ASP A 89 -26.67 4.70 50.34
CA ASP A 89 -25.40 4.32 49.77
C ASP A 89 -25.70 3.82 48.32
N THR A 90 -25.41 4.68 47.33
CA THR A 90 -25.58 4.38 45.90
C THR A 90 -24.37 3.63 45.36
N ASP A 91 -23.45 3.19 46.23
CA ASP A 91 -22.28 2.45 45.89
C ASP A 91 -22.69 1.07 45.36
N LEU A 92 -22.48 0.86 44.07
CA LEU A 92 -22.74 -0.41 43.39
C LEU A 92 -21.70 -1.50 43.74
N VAL A 93 -20.84 -1.20 44.71
CA VAL A 93 -19.71 -2.07 45.13
C VAL A 93 -20.15 -3.47 45.58
N ASN A 94 -21.34 -3.59 46.15
CA ASN A 94 -21.87 -4.85 46.63
C ASN A 94 -22.79 -5.57 45.65
N ASP A 95 -23.10 -4.94 44.50
CA ASP A 95 -23.88 -5.59 43.44
C ASP A 95 -22.93 -6.24 42.41
N SER A 96 -22.84 -7.54 42.43
CA SER A 96 -22.00 -8.31 41.51
C SER A 96 -22.54 -8.34 40.04
N SER A 97 -23.78 -7.84 39.83
CA SER A 97 -24.43 -7.84 38.52
C SER A 97 -25.37 -6.66 38.35
N PRO A 98 -24.90 -5.41 38.50
CA PRO A 98 -25.77 -4.23 38.44
C PRO A 98 -26.44 -4.13 37.06
N GLN A 99 -27.78 -4.04 37.04
CA GLN A 99 -28.56 -3.87 35.85
C GLN A 99 -29.21 -2.50 35.80
N LEU A 100 -28.90 -1.74 34.78
CA LEU A 100 -29.54 -0.44 34.53
C LEU A 100 -30.75 -0.65 33.63
N GLY A 101 -31.93 -0.24 34.11
CA GLY A 101 -33.19 -0.28 33.32
C GLY A 101 -33.27 0.75 32.20
N GLY A 102 -32.21 1.57 32.02
CA GLY A 102 -32.10 2.64 31.03
C GLY A 102 -30.65 3.01 30.78
N ALA A 103 -30.41 4.11 30.06
CA ALA A 103 -29.08 4.64 29.81
C ALA A 103 -28.38 5.08 31.11
N LEU A 104 -27.08 4.83 31.23
CA LEU A 104 -26.24 5.38 32.28
C LEU A 104 -25.92 6.85 31.96
N ASP A 105 -26.49 7.78 32.68
CA ASP A 105 -26.13 9.20 32.62
C ASP A 105 -25.14 9.49 33.76
N VAL A 106 -23.89 9.80 33.40
CA VAL A 106 -22.85 10.13 34.37
C VAL A 106 -22.84 11.58 34.81
N ASN A 107 -23.81 12.39 34.33
CA ASN A 107 -24.05 13.76 34.74
C ASN A 107 -22.76 14.64 34.76
N GLY A 108 -21.99 14.57 33.67
CA GLY A 108 -20.76 15.35 33.52
C GLY A 108 -19.51 14.77 34.21
N ASN A 109 -19.65 13.65 34.89
CA ASN A 109 -18.52 12.95 35.52
C ASN A 109 -17.86 11.90 34.59
N ASN A 110 -16.71 11.40 34.94
CA ASN A 110 -16.01 10.36 34.21
C ASN A 110 -16.43 8.96 34.65
N ILE A 111 -16.34 7.99 33.74
CA ILE A 111 -16.24 6.57 34.11
C ILE A 111 -14.76 6.21 34.03
N ASN A 112 -14.16 5.86 35.17
CA ASN A 112 -12.76 5.50 35.23
C ASN A 112 -12.59 3.98 35.21
N PHE A 113 -11.78 3.50 34.30
CA PHE A 113 -11.29 2.14 34.25
C PHE A 113 -9.80 2.16 34.64
N GLY A 114 -9.34 1.19 35.39
CA GLY A 114 -7.93 1.01 35.70
C GLY A 114 -7.17 0.37 34.53
N ASP A 115 -5.92 0.01 34.79
CA ASP A 115 -5.11 -0.77 33.87
C ASP A 115 -5.57 -2.24 33.86
N SER A 116 -5.93 -2.75 32.71
CA SER A 116 -6.35 -4.13 32.58
C SER A 116 -5.18 -5.08 32.66
N SER A 117 -5.15 -5.91 33.71
CA SER A 117 -4.12 -6.93 33.91
C SER A 117 -4.44 -8.27 33.27
N GLY A 118 -5.69 -8.46 32.78
CA GLY A 118 -6.16 -9.70 32.19
C GLY A 118 -7.43 -9.54 31.40
N SER A 119 -8.00 -10.65 30.93
CA SER A 119 -9.21 -10.64 30.11
C SER A 119 -10.51 -10.33 30.85
N SER A 120 -10.48 -10.18 32.19
CA SER A 120 -11.70 -10.09 33.04
C SER A 120 -11.89 -8.74 33.70
N ASP A 121 -10.90 -7.85 33.71
CA ASP A 121 -10.85 -6.64 34.53
C ASP A 121 -10.69 -5.36 33.67
N ASP A 122 -11.20 -4.26 34.21
CA ASP A 122 -11.01 -2.88 33.72
C ASP A 122 -11.15 -2.70 32.20
N ARG A 123 -12.23 -3.30 31.62
CA ARG A 123 -12.52 -3.27 30.19
C ARG A 123 -13.95 -2.85 29.88
N LEU A 124 -14.10 -2.08 28.83
CA LEU A 124 -15.38 -1.88 28.18
C LEU A 124 -15.59 -3.03 27.17
N LYS A 125 -16.65 -3.82 27.39
CA LYS A 125 -16.94 -5.03 26.58
C LYS A 125 -18.26 -4.88 25.86
N PHE A 126 -18.29 -5.26 24.58
CA PHE A 126 -19.47 -5.22 23.71
C PHE A 126 -19.73 -6.61 23.14
N GLY A 127 -21.02 -6.98 23.01
CA GLY A 127 -21.46 -8.26 22.52
C GLY A 127 -21.47 -9.37 23.58
N ALA A 128 -22.28 -10.41 23.34
CA ALA A 128 -22.49 -11.49 24.31
C ALA A 128 -21.23 -12.32 24.61
N SER A 129 -20.31 -12.37 23.64
CA SER A 129 -19.04 -13.11 23.75
C SER A 129 -17.82 -12.17 23.86
N ASN A 130 -18.02 -10.91 24.28
CA ASN A 130 -16.98 -9.88 24.29
C ASN A 130 -16.41 -9.65 22.88
N ASP A 131 -17.27 -9.54 21.88
CA ASP A 131 -16.89 -9.44 20.46
C ASP A 131 -16.01 -8.22 20.15
N MET A 132 -16.14 -7.14 20.94
CA MET A 132 -15.24 -5.99 20.93
C MET A 132 -14.91 -5.57 22.35
N VAL A 133 -13.65 -5.24 22.62
CA VAL A 133 -13.19 -4.72 23.90
C VAL A 133 -12.34 -3.46 23.73
N ILE A 134 -12.48 -2.52 24.68
CA ILE A 134 -11.65 -1.31 24.75
C ILE A 134 -11.03 -1.25 26.14
N TYR A 135 -9.71 -1.09 26.23
CA TYR A 135 -8.98 -1.07 27.48
C TYR A 135 -7.59 -0.44 27.37
N HIS A 136 -6.97 -0.15 28.52
CA HIS A 136 -5.55 0.17 28.65
C HIS A 136 -4.84 -0.97 29.37
N ASP A 137 -3.68 -1.44 28.85
CA ASP A 137 -2.94 -2.58 29.44
C ASP A 137 -1.74 -2.16 30.29
N GLY A 138 -1.73 -0.91 30.76
CA GLY A 138 -0.59 -0.31 31.48
C GLY A 138 0.49 0.26 30.54
N THR A 139 0.38 0.01 29.25
CA THR A 139 1.33 0.48 28.22
C THR A 139 0.64 1.03 26.97
N ARG A 140 -0.45 0.38 26.53
CA ARG A 140 -1.12 0.64 25.27
C ARG A 140 -2.62 0.85 25.45
N ASN A 141 -3.19 1.76 24.66
CA ASN A 141 -4.63 1.87 24.47
C ASN A 141 -5.05 0.91 23.34
N ILE A 142 -5.99 0.03 23.61
CA ILE A 142 -6.37 -1.06 22.71
C ILE A 142 -7.86 -1.01 22.41
N ILE A 143 -8.21 -1.09 21.13
CA ILE A 143 -9.53 -1.40 20.63
C ILE A 143 -9.41 -2.73 19.88
N ASP A 144 -9.95 -3.79 20.44
CA ASP A 144 -9.79 -5.15 19.96
C ASP A 144 -11.15 -5.71 19.51
N SER A 145 -11.26 -6.09 18.24
CA SER A 145 -12.40 -6.79 17.66
C SER A 145 -12.06 -8.28 17.57
N GLN A 146 -12.60 -9.07 18.48
CA GLN A 146 -12.25 -10.48 18.68
C GLN A 146 -12.78 -11.43 17.59
N SER A 147 -13.90 -11.13 16.97
CA SER A 147 -14.62 -12.10 16.15
C SER A 147 -15.07 -11.60 14.79
N SER A 148 -14.91 -10.30 14.51
CA SER A 148 -15.46 -9.71 13.30
C SER A 148 -14.68 -8.47 12.83
N GLN A 149 -15.17 -7.81 11.82
CA GLN A 149 -14.61 -6.60 11.26
C GLN A 149 -14.82 -5.39 12.18
N LEU A 150 -13.77 -4.64 12.48
CA LEU A 150 -13.89 -3.29 13.01
C LEU A 150 -14.26 -2.32 11.88
N ARG A 151 -15.46 -1.77 11.93
CA ARG A 151 -15.95 -0.79 10.96
C ARG A 151 -16.03 0.60 11.58
N ILE A 152 -15.32 1.55 10.98
CA ILE A 152 -15.35 2.97 11.37
C ILE A 152 -16.07 3.73 10.27
N GLU A 153 -17.26 4.21 10.52
CA GLU A 153 -18.08 4.99 9.59
C GLU A 153 -18.05 6.46 9.99
N THR A 154 -17.43 7.26 9.14
CA THR A 154 -17.30 8.71 9.37
C THR A 154 -17.09 9.43 8.03
N ASP A 155 -17.54 10.67 7.94
CA ASP A 155 -17.25 11.53 6.79
C ASP A 155 -15.81 12.04 6.76
N ALA A 156 -15.10 11.99 7.89
CA ALA A 156 -13.71 12.40 8.01
C ALA A 156 -12.98 11.56 9.05
N LEU A 157 -11.92 10.86 8.63
CA LEU A 157 -11.02 10.12 9.50
C LEU A 157 -9.66 10.84 9.56
N ARG A 158 -9.16 11.05 10.77
CA ARG A 158 -7.83 11.60 11.04
C ARG A 158 -7.08 10.72 12.02
N LEU A 159 -5.86 10.30 11.66
CA LEU A 159 -4.91 9.70 12.58
C LEU A 159 -3.77 10.70 12.79
N ARG A 160 -3.54 11.06 14.05
CA ARG A 160 -2.57 12.09 14.42
C ARG A 160 -1.81 11.69 15.67
N SER A 161 -0.60 12.23 15.84
CA SER A 161 0.11 12.17 17.13
C SER A 161 -0.54 13.11 18.14
N ASP A 162 -0.20 12.93 19.41
CA ASP A 162 -0.56 13.85 20.49
C ASP A 162 -0.03 15.28 20.26
N ALA A 163 1.17 15.39 19.66
CA ALA A 163 1.76 16.66 19.26
C ALA A 163 1.10 17.31 18.02
N GLY A 164 0.07 16.67 17.44
CA GLY A 164 -0.68 17.20 16.31
C GLY A 164 -0.13 16.86 14.93
N GLU A 165 0.90 16.00 14.84
CA GLU A 165 1.39 15.51 13.55
C GLU A 165 0.35 14.60 12.89
N THR A 166 0.05 14.85 11.63
CA THR A 166 -0.89 14.04 10.84
C THR A 166 -0.17 12.86 10.22
N TYR A 167 -0.72 11.65 10.36
CA TYR A 167 -0.28 10.43 9.71
C TYR A 167 -1.15 10.06 8.53
N LEU A 168 -2.49 10.17 8.71
CA LEU A 168 -3.48 9.83 7.70
C LEU A 168 -4.68 10.77 7.74
N GLU A 169 -5.17 11.13 6.57
CA GLU A 169 -6.45 11.82 6.37
C GLU A 169 -7.28 11.08 5.33
N ALA A 170 -8.56 10.89 5.62
CA ALA A 170 -9.54 10.41 4.66
C ALA A 170 -10.84 11.20 4.85
N ASP A 171 -11.26 11.93 3.83
CA ASP A 171 -12.52 12.68 3.79
C ASP A 171 -13.46 12.06 2.75
N ALA A 172 -14.75 12.09 3.03
CA ALA A 172 -15.76 11.63 2.08
C ALA A 172 -15.62 12.40 0.74
N ASN A 173 -15.62 11.66 -0.38
CA ASN A 173 -15.47 12.18 -1.74
C ASN A 173 -14.15 12.93 -2.01
N ALA A 174 -13.14 12.74 -1.17
CA ALA A 174 -11.79 13.30 -1.34
C ALA A 174 -10.71 12.22 -1.35
N ALA A 175 -9.46 12.61 -1.46
CA ALA A 175 -8.32 11.68 -1.47
C ALA A 175 -8.04 11.09 -0.09
N LEU A 176 -7.69 9.81 -0.04
CA LEU A 176 -6.93 9.27 1.08
C LEU A 176 -5.51 9.83 1.00
N LYS A 177 -4.99 10.40 2.10
CA LYS A 177 -3.67 11.02 2.18
C LYS A 177 -2.86 10.39 3.30
N ILE A 178 -1.59 10.14 3.04
CA ILE A 178 -0.61 9.61 4.00
C ILE A 178 0.56 10.58 4.10
N TYR A 179 0.97 10.86 5.34
CA TYR A 179 1.98 11.86 5.66
C TYR A 179 3.17 11.25 6.40
N HIS A 180 4.30 11.92 6.30
CA HIS A 180 5.48 11.72 7.14
C HIS A 180 6.01 13.09 7.55
N ASN A 181 6.12 13.35 8.86
CA ASN A 181 6.48 14.67 9.43
C ASN A 181 5.60 15.81 8.86
N ASN A 182 4.27 15.62 8.81
CA ASN A 182 3.30 16.53 8.21
C ASN A 182 3.50 16.82 6.71
N ALA A 183 4.46 16.21 6.04
CA ALA A 183 4.62 16.31 4.59
C ALA A 183 3.83 15.20 3.90
N LEU A 184 2.98 15.57 2.93
CA LEU A 184 2.22 14.61 2.13
C LEU A 184 3.18 13.74 1.32
N LYS A 185 3.08 12.42 1.45
CA LYS A 185 3.92 11.43 0.74
C LYS A 185 3.14 10.62 -0.27
N PHE A 186 1.85 10.41 -0.02
CA PHE A 186 1.00 9.58 -0.87
C PHE A 186 -0.44 10.08 -0.83
N ASP A 187 -1.11 10.12 -1.97
CA ASP A 187 -2.56 10.32 -2.05
C ASP A 187 -3.21 9.53 -3.17
N THR A 188 -4.53 9.31 -3.04
CA THR A 188 -5.36 8.74 -4.10
C THR A 188 -5.94 9.85 -4.99
N THR A 189 -6.14 9.53 -6.27
CA THR A 189 -6.81 10.42 -7.23
C THR A 189 -7.97 9.68 -7.89
N THR A 190 -8.74 10.35 -8.73
CA THR A 190 -9.82 9.72 -9.51
C THR A 190 -9.33 8.63 -10.47
N THR A 191 -8.05 8.66 -10.86
CA THR A 191 -7.48 7.76 -11.87
C THR A 191 -6.35 6.89 -11.35
N GLY A 192 -5.94 7.04 -10.08
CA GLY A 192 -4.84 6.27 -9.51
C GLY A 192 -4.30 6.85 -8.21
N ILE A 193 -2.99 6.79 -8.06
CA ILE A 193 -2.26 7.25 -6.87
C ILE A 193 -1.16 8.22 -7.25
N ARG A 194 -0.76 9.09 -6.33
CA ARG A 194 0.42 9.97 -6.46
C ARG A 194 1.38 9.74 -5.30
N VAL A 195 2.66 9.72 -5.63
CA VAL A 195 3.76 9.77 -4.67
C VAL A 195 4.35 11.17 -4.71
N HIS A 196 4.54 11.78 -3.56
CA HIS A 196 4.98 13.18 -3.44
C HIS A 196 6.40 13.29 -2.90
N GLY A 197 7.20 14.12 -3.56
CA GLY A 197 8.41 14.69 -2.97
C GLY A 197 8.07 15.88 -2.08
N ASP A 198 9.02 16.30 -1.25
CA ASP A 198 8.94 17.59 -0.57
C ASP A 198 9.13 18.75 -1.57
N GLU A 199 8.75 19.98 -1.20
CA GLU A 199 8.98 21.13 -2.05
C GLU A 199 10.46 21.28 -2.37
N GLY A 200 10.80 21.38 -3.66
CA GLY A 200 12.18 21.37 -4.14
C GLY A 200 12.90 20.01 -4.03
N GLY A 201 12.22 18.97 -3.63
CA GLY A 201 12.72 17.60 -3.50
C GLY A 201 12.22 16.65 -4.59
N THR A 202 12.75 15.45 -4.58
CA THR A 202 12.38 14.37 -5.50
C THR A 202 11.25 13.53 -4.95
N ALA A 203 10.38 13.02 -5.83
CA ALA A 203 9.41 11.97 -5.48
C ALA A 203 10.00 10.60 -5.85
N GLN A 204 9.85 9.61 -4.96
CA GLN A 204 10.36 8.27 -5.24
C GLN A 204 9.44 7.18 -4.75
N LEU A 205 9.36 6.09 -5.54
CA LEU A 205 8.78 4.82 -5.16
C LEU A 205 9.89 3.78 -5.10
N GLN A 206 10.17 3.26 -3.91
CA GLN A 206 11.12 2.16 -3.73
C GLN A 206 10.42 0.82 -3.71
N LEU A 207 11.04 -0.17 -4.32
CA LEU A 207 10.69 -1.58 -4.26
C LEU A 207 11.85 -2.31 -3.59
N LEU A 208 11.54 -3.06 -2.54
CA LEU A 208 12.51 -3.87 -1.81
C LEU A 208 12.13 -5.34 -1.98
N ALA A 209 13.04 -6.12 -2.52
CA ALA A 209 12.92 -7.57 -2.58
C ALA A 209 13.52 -8.18 -1.30
N ASP A 210 13.17 -9.40 -1.00
CA ASP A 210 13.75 -10.24 0.07
C ASP A 210 14.13 -9.47 1.36
N GLN A 211 13.18 -8.64 1.85
CA GLN A 211 13.31 -7.82 3.06
C GLN A 211 14.33 -6.66 2.96
N GLY A 212 15.08 -6.54 1.85
CA GLY A 212 16.08 -5.49 1.64
C GLY A 212 17.34 -5.69 2.49
N ASP A 213 17.77 -6.93 2.70
CA ASP A 213 18.93 -7.26 3.53
C ASP A 213 20.26 -7.20 2.75
N ASP A 214 20.19 -7.17 1.41
CA ASP A 214 21.35 -6.92 0.56
C ASP A 214 21.12 -5.85 -0.52
N ASN A 215 22.23 -5.31 -1.07
CA ASN A 215 22.18 -4.18 -1.98
C ASN A 215 21.35 -4.41 -3.25
N PRO A 216 21.40 -5.58 -3.91
CA PRO A 216 20.61 -5.82 -5.13
C PRO A 216 19.09 -5.83 -4.94
N ASP A 217 18.61 -5.89 -3.70
CA ASP A 217 17.18 -5.90 -3.38
C ASP A 217 16.49 -4.57 -3.62
N TYR A 218 17.26 -3.49 -3.71
CA TYR A 218 16.74 -2.15 -3.78
C TYR A 218 16.58 -1.66 -5.21
N TRP A 219 15.36 -1.32 -5.57
CA TRP A 219 15.00 -0.66 -6.81
C TRP A 219 14.20 0.59 -6.54
N ARG A 220 14.30 1.60 -7.39
CA ARG A 220 13.43 2.78 -7.30
C ARG A 220 13.08 3.41 -8.64
N PHE A 221 11.89 4.01 -8.64
CA PHE A 221 11.47 5.03 -9.58
C PHE A 221 11.65 6.38 -8.90
N ILE A 222 12.38 7.29 -9.49
CA ILE A 222 12.62 8.61 -8.94
C ILE A 222 12.35 9.70 -9.96
N ALA A 223 11.37 10.57 -9.66
CA ALA A 223 11.09 11.78 -10.42
C ALA A 223 11.88 12.94 -9.81
N GLU A 224 12.78 13.53 -10.60
CA GLU A 224 13.63 14.64 -10.19
C GLU A 224 12.99 15.99 -10.49
N THR A 225 13.44 17.05 -9.81
CA THR A 225 12.93 18.42 -9.95
C THR A 225 13.23 19.04 -11.32
N ASN A 226 14.19 18.50 -12.06
CA ASN A 226 14.57 18.93 -13.42
C ASN A 226 13.75 18.28 -14.53
N GLY A 227 12.68 17.55 -14.20
CA GLY A 227 11.81 16.86 -15.16
C GLY A 227 12.35 15.52 -15.67
N VAL A 228 13.26 14.92 -14.94
CA VAL A 228 13.83 13.60 -15.25
C VAL A 228 13.14 12.52 -14.41
N LEU A 229 12.82 11.39 -15.03
CA LEU A 229 12.42 10.16 -14.33
C LEU A 229 13.51 9.12 -14.54
N ASN A 230 14.05 8.57 -13.44
CA ASN A 230 15.00 7.47 -13.47
C ASN A 230 14.40 6.20 -12.89
N ILE A 231 14.78 5.06 -13.46
CA ILE A 231 14.66 3.74 -12.87
C ILE A 231 16.07 3.30 -12.49
N GLN A 232 16.27 3.03 -11.21
CA GLN A 232 17.59 2.77 -10.63
C GLN A 232 17.58 1.49 -9.79
N ASP A 233 18.71 0.79 -9.78
CA ASP A 233 19.04 -0.23 -8.79
C ASP A 233 20.11 0.28 -7.81
N TYR A 234 20.25 -0.40 -6.66
CA TYR A 234 21.28 -0.10 -5.67
C TYR A 234 22.37 -1.15 -5.70
N GLY A 235 23.11 -1.20 -6.83
CA GLY A 235 24.25 -2.09 -6.98
C GLY A 235 25.48 -1.58 -6.23
N SER A 236 26.26 -2.45 -5.61
CA SER A 236 27.54 -2.14 -4.98
C SER A 236 27.53 -0.94 -3.99
N GLY A 237 26.38 -0.65 -3.36
CA GLY A 237 26.27 0.41 -2.37
C GLY A 237 26.04 1.82 -2.96
N ASN A 238 25.69 1.91 -4.25
CA ASN A 238 25.32 3.16 -4.93
C ASN A 238 24.10 2.95 -5.84
N TRP A 239 23.35 4.04 -6.06
CA TRP A 239 22.26 4.05 -7.01
C TRP A 239 22.79 4.20 -8.43
N TYR A 240 22.50 3.22 -9.28
CA TYR A 240 22.85 3.21 -10.69
C TYR A 240 21.61 3.42 -11.56
N ASN A 241 21.75 4.25 -12.60
CA ASN A 241 20.72 4.40 -13.60
C ASN A 241 20.68 3.15 -14.49
N ASN A 242 19.49 2.61 -14.71
CA ASN A 242 19.20 1.62 -15.75
C ASN A 242 18.47 2.27 -16.92
N ILE A 243 17.44 3.07 -16.59
CA ILE A 243 16.68 3.84 -17.56
C ILE A 243 16.54 5.27 -17.06
N ARG A 244 16.77 6.24 -17.94
CA ARG A 244 16.53 7.66 -17.70
C ARG A 244 15.64 8.23 -18.78
N LEU A 245 14.57 8.90 -18.37
CA LEU A 245 13.61 9.57 -19.22
C LEU A 245 13.67 11.06 -18.97
N THR A 246 13.86 11.87 -20.02
CA THR A 246 13.95 13.33 -19.92
C THR A 246 12.65 13.93 -20.42
N GLY A 247 11.81 14.43 -19.52
CA GLY A 247 10.48 14.94 -19.84
C GLY A 247 10.46 16.15 -20.77
N SER A 248 11.47 17.03 -20.68
CA SER A 248 11.56 18.24 -21.51
C SER A 248 11.90 17.98 -22.98
N THR A 249 12.62 16.90 -23.27
CA THR A 249 13.07 16.54 -24.64
C THR A 249 12.48 15.26 -25.18
N GLY A 250 11.78 14.49 -24.32
CA GLY A 250 11.27 13.15 -24.66
C GLY A 250 12.38 12.09 -24.82
N GLY A 251 13.60 12.38 -24.37
CA GLY A 251 14.75 11.50 -24.51
C GLY A 251 14.65 10.26 -23.63
N VAL A 252 15.09 9.12 -24.17
CA VAL A 252 15.25 7.83 -23.45
C VAL A 252 16.72 7.46 -23.47
N GLU A 253 17.26 7.15 -22.30
CA GLU A 253 18.64 6.68 -22.14
C GLU A 253 18.63 5.33 -21.41
N LEU A 254 19.44 4.38 -21.89
CA LEU A 254 19.64 3.07 -21.26
C LEU A 254 21.09 2.95 -20.80
N TYR A 255 21.27 2.37 -19.62
CA TYR A 255 22.57 2.28 -18.96
C TYR A 255 22.95 0.84 -18.65
N HIS A 256 24.25 0.60 -18.51
CA HIS A 256 24.84 -0.58 -17.93
C HIS A 256 26.00 -0.12 -17.03
N ASP A 257 25.98 -0.51 -15.76
CA ASP A 257 26.94 -0.05 -14.74
C ASP A 257 27.10 1.49 -14.74
N ASN A 258 25.95 2.19 -14.66
CA ASN A 258 25.86 3.65 -14.70
C ASN A 258 26.52 4.31 -15.93
N SER A 259 26.88 3.52 -16.94
CA SER A 259 27.43 4.01 -18.21
C SER A 259 26.36 3.98 -19.30
N LYS A 260 26.04 5.14 -19.89
CA LYS A 260 25.05 5.21 -20.97
C LYS A 260 25.51 4.35 -22.16
N LYS A 261 24.63 3.49 -22.66
CA LYS A 261 24.85 2.59 -23.80
C LYS A 261 23.98 2.92 -25.00
N PHE A 262 22.81 3.48 -24.75
CA PHE A 262 21.85 3.82 -25.78
C PHE A 262 21.12 5.10 -25.42
N GLU A 263 20.86 5.97 -26.40
CA GLU A 263 19.99 7.13 -26.21
C GLU A 263 19.21 7.45 -27.49
N THR A 264 18.06 8.08 -27.34
CA THR A 264 17.30 8.69 -28.44
C THR A 264 17.61 10.17 -28.52
N GLY A 265 17.97 10.66 -29.72
CA GLY A 265 18.02 12.07 -30.06
C GLY A 265 16.76 12.53 -30.79
N SER A 266 16.73 13.78 -31.26
CA SER A 266 15.60 14.33 -32.02
C SER A 266 15.36 13.62 -33.35
N ASP A 267 16.39 13.13 -33.97
CA ASP A 267 16.37 12.53 -35.33
C ASP A 267 17.24 11.26 -35.46
N HIS A 268 17.82 10.77 -34.34
CA HIS A 268 18.72 9.63 -34.36
C HIS A 268 18.65 8.83 -33.05
N VAL A 269 19.32 7.70 -33.07
CA VAL A 269 19.68 6.93 -31.89
C VAL A 269 21.20 6.80 -31.81
N THR A 270 21.72 6.91 -30.59
CA THR A 270 23.17 6.76 -30.33
C THR A 270 23.42 5.45 -29.59
N VAL A 271 24.40 4.69 -30.04
CA VAL A 271 24.98 3.53 -29.34
C VAL A 271 26.36 3.94 -28.84
N THR A 272 26.51 4.02 -27.52
CA THR A 272 27.76 4.46 -26.88
C THR A 272 28.63 3.26 -26.48
N GLY A 273 29.84 3.26 -26.94
CA GLY A 273 30.84 2.24 -26.61
C GLY A 273 31.52 2.45 -25.27
N SER A 274 32.57 1.70 -25.04
CA SER A 274 33.48 1.85 -23.89
C SER A 274 34.59 2.86 -24.21
N GLY A 275 34.89 3.73 -23.24
CA GLY A 275 35.93 4.76 -23.36
C GLY A 275 35.38 6.13 -23.75
N ASN A 276 36.11 7.18 -23.35
CA ASN A 276 35.72 8.58 -23.53
C ASN A 276 36.39 9.25 -24.74
N ASP A 277 37.11 8.48 -25.57
CA ASP A 277 37.90 8.96 -26.69
C ASP A 277 37.49 8.32 -28.04
N ALA A 278 38.10 8.79 -29.10
CA ALA A 278 37.93 8.24 -30.44
C ALA A 278 38.30 6.73 -30.56
N ALA A 279 38.97 6.20 -29.57
CA ALA A 279 39.38 4.80 -29.51
C ALA A 279 38.29 3.84 -28.99
N GLY A 280 37.19 4.36 -28.41
CA GLY A 280 36.10 3.53 -27.87
C GLY A 280 35.49 2.56 -28.90
N ILE A 281 35.15 1.37 -28.45
CA ILE A 281 34.45 0.34 -29.24
C ILE A 281 32.95 0.53 -29.08
N SER A 282 32.22 0.65 -30.19
CA SER A 282 30.77 0.87 -30.19
C SER A 282 30.13 0.13 -31.34
N TYR A 283 29.28 -0.84 -31.07
CA TYR A 283 28.60 -1.61 -32.10
C TYR A 283 27.28 -2.23 -31.63
N ILE A 284 26.42 -2.49 -32.58
CA ILE A 284 25.22 -3.30 -32.40
C ILE A 284 25.61 -4.77 -32.59
N LYS A 285 25.36 -5.58 -31.57
CA LYS A 285 25.56 -7.03 -31.61
C LYS A 285 24.24 -7.71 -31.95
N ILE A 286 24.22 -8.50 -33.01
CA ILE A 286 23.08 -9.31 -33.44
C ILE A 286 23.29 -10.74 -32.94
N LYS A 287 22.31 -11.29 -32.24
CA LYS A 287 22.33 -12.64 -31.69
C LYS A 287 21.15 -13.45 -32.21
N SER A 288 21.31 -14.76 -32.32
CA SER A 288 20.23 -15.71 -32.55
C SER A 288 19.44 -15.96 -31.26
N GLY A 289 18.28 -16.59 -31.37
CA GLY A 289 17.42 -16.92 -30.22
C GLY A 289 18.07 -17.81 -29.17
N ASN A 290 19.09 -18.58 -29.51
CA ASN A 290 19.91 -19.37 -28.56
C ASN A 290 21.06 -18.56 -27.94
N GLY A 291 21.14 -17.25 -28.20
CA GLY A 291 22.16 -16.36 -27.66
C GLY A 291 23.49 -16.34 -28.39
N SER A 292 23.67 -17.15 -29.46
CA SER A 292 24.89 -17.14 -30.28
C SER A 292 25.04 -15.79 -31.00
N HIS A 293 26.27 -15.27 -30.99
CA HIS A 293 26.62 -14.00 -31.64
C HIS A 293 26.75 -14.23 -33.14
N ARG A 294 25.96 -13.57 -33.97
CA ARG A 294 25.82 -13.77 -35.40
C ARG A 294 26.40 -12.66 -36.25
N ALA A 295 26.20 -11.41 -35.84
CA ALA A 295 26.70 -10.27 -36.60
C ALA A 295 27.01 -9.06 -35.75
N ASN A 296 27.80 -8.15 -36.27
CA ASN A 296 28.10 -6.84 -35.71
C ASN A 296 27.94 -5.74 -36.77
N ILE A 297 27.46 -4.58 -36.30
CA ILE A 297 27.47 -3.33 -37.09
C ILE A 297 28.02 -2.23 -36.17
N GLY A 298 29.14 -1.61 -36.54
CA GLY A 298 29.69 -0.53 -35.76
C GLY A 298 31.21 -0.49 -35.78
N LYS A 299 31.80 0.27 -34.86
CA LYS A 299 33.24 0.33 -34.65
C LYS A 299 33.68 -0.81 -33.75
N LEU A 300 34.38 -1.81 -34.30
CA LEU A 300 34.71 -3.05 -33.64
C LEU A 300 36.14 -3.08 -33.05
N SER A 301 36.95 -2.06 -33.32
CA SER A 301 38.33 -1.99 -32.85
C SER A 301 38.66 -0.59 -32.32
N SER A 302 39.39 -0.55 -31.21
CA SER A 302 39.93 0.68 -30.65
C SER A 302 41.07 1.29 -31.45
N SER A 303 41.74 0.49 -32.27
CA SER A 303 42.93 0.90 -33.03
C SER A 303 42.62 1.68 -34.32
N ASN A 304 41.38 1.69 -34.79
CA ASN A 304 41.00 2.39 -36.00
C ASN A 304 39.55 2.89 -35.96
N GLY A 305 39.23 3.92 -36.74
CA GLY A 305 37.91 4.53 -36.83
C GLY A 305 36.96 3.89 -37.84
N ARG A 306 37.22 2.64 -38.27
CA ARG A 306 36.44 1.99 -39.35
C ARG A 306 35.07 1.55 -38.88
N LEU A 307 34.06 1.83 -39.69
CA LEU A 307 32.76 1.16 -39.60
C LEU A 307 32.94 -0.27 -40.18
N SER A 308 32.52 -1.27 -39.44
CA SER A 308 32.51 -2.66 -39.84
C SER A 308 31.09 -3.19 -39.85
N ILE A 309 30.75 -3.95 -40.89
CA ILE A 309 29.58 -4.81 -40.99
C ILE A 309 30.11 -6.23 -41.12
N MET A 310 29.89 -7.07 -40.14
CA MET A 310 30.45 -8.42 -40.10
C MET A 310 29.36 -9.46 -39.85
N ASN A 311 29.32 -10.49 -40.70
CA ASN A 311 28.68 -11.76 -40.39
C ASN A 311 29.75 -12.65 -39.71
N LEU A 312 29.41 -13.33 -38.63
CA LEU A 312 30.31 -14.20 -37.87
C LEU A 312 30.04 -15.68 -38.10
N ASP A 313 29.00 -15.97 -38.86
CA ASP A 313 28.67 -17.31 -39.26
C ASP A 313 29.39 -17.61 -40.57
N ASN A 314 30.25 -18.33 -40.87
CA ASN A 314 30.89 -18.63 -42.14
C ASN A 314 29.91 -18.65 -43.30
N ASP A 315 29.27 -17.51 -43.56
CA ASP A 315 28.23 -17.28 -44.54
C ASP A 315 28.32 -15.86 -45.10
N SER A 316 27.58 -15.58 -46.15
CA SER A 316 27.65 -14.35 -46.95
C SER A 316 26.94 -13.15 -46.26
N ILE A 317 27.37 -11.95 -46.63
CA ILE A 317 26.60 -10.69 -46.41
C ILE A 317 25.91 -10.33 -47.69
N PHE A 318 24.60 -10.16 -47.64
CA PHE A 318 23.81 -9.75 -48.81
C PHE A 318 23.41 -8.26 -48.73
N PHE A 319 23.50 -7.59 -49.87
CA PHE A 319 22.94 -6.26 -50.07
C PHE A 319 21.77 -6.36 -51.08
N GLY A 320 20.64 -5.80 -50.70
CA GLY A 320 19.43 -5.95 -51.48
C GLY A 320 18.56 -4.71 -51.50
N THR A 321 17.64 -4.64 -52.48
CA THR A 321 16.59 -3.65 -52.61
C THR A 321 15.30 -4.31 -53.09
N SER A 322 14.14 -3.70 -52.82
CA SER A 322 12.86 -4.25 -53.25
C SER A 322 12.65 -5.71 -52.80
N ALA A 323 12.96 -5.98 -51.55
CA ALA A 323 12.82 -7.30 -50.87
C ALA A 323 13.58 -8.44 -51.59
N SER A 324 14.62 -8.14 -52.36
CA SER A 324 15.47 -9.17 -52.96
C SER A 324 16.96 -8.80 -52.90
N ASN A 325 17.81 -9.83 -52.69
CA ASN A 325 19.24 -9.67 -52.70
C ASN A 325 19.74 -9.33 -54.12
N LYS A 326 20.73 -8.46 -54.20
CA LYS A 326 21.34 -8.03 -55.47
C LYS A 326 22.83 -8.31 -55.54
N LEU A 327 23.49 -8.16 -54.38
CA LEU A 327 24.91 -8.26 -54.25
C LEU A 327 25.24 -9.12 -53.04
N GLU A 328 26.23 -9.98 -53.14
CA GLU A 328 26.72 -10.92 -52.13
C GLU A 328 28.17 -10.69 -51.88
N LEU A 329 28.55 -10.47 -50.61
CA LEU A 329 29.91 -10.58 -50.15
C LEU A 329 30.07 -11.94 -49.48
N GLN A 330 30.77 -12.88 -50.13
CA GLN A 330 30.98 -14.23 -49.60
C GLN A 330 32.01 -14.26 -48.51
N ASP A 331 32.01 -15.32 -47.71
CA ASP A 331 32.98 -15.58 -46.63
C ASP A 331 34.41 -15.62 -47.14
N GLY A 332 34.62 -16.10 -48.37
CA GLY A 332 35.91 -16.06 -49.09
C GLY A 332 36.35 -14.68 -49.57
N GLY A 333 35.60 -13.62 -49.32
CA GLY A 333 35.92 -12.25 -49.70
C GLY A 333 35.55 -11.88 -51.16
N HIS A 334 34.83 -12.74 -51.85
CA HIS A 334 34.34 -12.45 -53.21
C HIS A 334 33.10 -11.58 -53.17
N LEU A 335 33.07 -10.51 -53.96
CA LEU A 335 31.90 -9.65 -54.15
C LEU A 335 31.21 -10.02 -55.46
N LEU A 336 30.07 -10.66 -55.38
CA LEU A 336 29.34 -11.23 -56.52
C LEU A 336 27.95 -10.63 -56.68
N PRO A 337 27.44 -10.50 -57.94
CA PRO A 337 26.01 -10.33 -58.16
C PRO A 337 25.30 -11.66 -57.83
N VAL A 338 24.10 -11.60 -57.21
CA VAL A 338 23.35 -12.82 -56.90
C VAL A 338 22.76 -13.51 -58.12
N ALA A 339 22.75 -12.87 -59.29
CA ALA A 339 22.32 -13.46 -60.56
C ALA A 339 23.32 -13.14 -61.67
N ASN A 340 23.79 -14.20 -62.32
CA ASN A 340 24.75 -14.07 -63.41
C ASN A 340 24.24 -13.20 -64.56
N GLY A 341 25.05 -12.21 -65.00
CA GLY A 341 24.75 -11.34 -66.12
C GLY A 341 23.54 -10.40 -65.93
N SER A 342 23.06 -10.20 -64.67
CA SER A 342 21.83 -9.46 -64.44
C SER A 342 22.05 -8.07 -63.84
N TYR A 343 23.25 -7.79 -63.33
CA TYR A 343 23.56 -6.52 -62.64
C TYR A 343 24.86 -5.94 -63.14
N ASP A 344 24.87 -4.62 -63.28
CA ASP A 344 26.05 -3.88 -63.77
C ASP A 344 26.91 -3.34 -62.63
N LEU A 345 28.23 -3.24 -62.82
CA LEU A 345 29.11 -2.48 -61.95
C LEU A 345 29.30 -1.08 -62.57
N GLY A 346 28.54 -0.11 -62.06
CA GLY A 346 28.42 1.22 -62.65
C GLY A 346 27.26 1.36 -63.60
N GLY A 347 27.20 2.43 -64.37
CA GLY A 347 26.17 2.70 -65.36
C GLY A 347 26.63 3.72 -66.37
N SER A 348 25.85 3.93 -67.47
CA SER A 348 26.22 4.83 -68.56
C SER A 348 26.51 6.28 -68.09
N SER A 349 25.85 6.73 -67.03
CA SER A 349 26.02 8.06 -66.45
C SER A 349 26.82 8.07 -65.15
N ASN A 350 27.05 6.91 -64.53
CA ASN A 350 27.72 6.75 -63.25
C ASN A 350 28.83 5.68 -63.37
N ARG A 351 30.01 6.10 -63.80
CA ARG A 351 31.13 5.23 -64.05
C ARG A 351 32.10 5.20 -62.89
N TRP A 352 32.73 4.05 -62.65
CA TRP A 352 33.92 4.00 -61.82
C TRP A 352 35.06 4.79 -62.42
N ARG A 353 35.82 5.55 -61.66
CA ARG A 353 36.96 6.30 -62.18
C ARG A 353 38.08 5.36 -62.63
N ASN A 354 38.39 4.38 -61.82
CA ASN A 354 39.42 3.36 -62.11
C ASN A 354 38.97 2.01 -61.55
N ILE A 355 39.38 0.93 -62.16
CA ILE A 355 39.31 -0.45 -61.67
C ILE A 355 40.75 -0.93 -61.53
N TYR A 356 41.15 -1.31 -60.33
CA TYR A 356 42.45 -1.92 -60.05
C TYR A 356 42.26 -3.41 -59.87
N THR A 357 42.79 -4.18 -60.82
CA THR A 357 42.72 -5.65 -60.85
C THR A 357 44.01 -6.20 -61.42
N ASN A 358 44.42 -7.41 -61.05
CA ASN A 358 45.59 -8.08 -61.68
C ASN A 358 45.23 -8.52 -63.06
N ASP A 359 44.12 -9.24 -63.22
CA ASP A 359 43.63 -9.74 -64.50
C ASP A 359 42.19 -9.22 -64.70
N LEU A 360 41.85 -8.98 -65.98
CA LEU A 360 40.46 -8.69 -66.35
C LEU A 360 39.89 -9.89 -67.11
N ASN A 361 39.02 -10.66 -66.50
CA ASN A 361 38.35 -11.79 -67.10
C ASN A 361 37.03 -11.36 -67.72
N LEU A 362 36.84 -11.64 -69.00
CA LEU A 362 35.70 -11.34 -69.84
C LEU A 362 35.06 -12.62 -70.34
N SER A 363 33.90 -12.98 -69.87
CA SER A 363 33.17 -14.18 -70.28
C SER A 363 31.69 -13.89 -70.43
N ASN A 364 31.11 -14.31 -71.51
CA ASN A 364 29.67 -14.35 -71.71
C ASN A 364 29.15 -15.78 -71.83
N LYS A 365 29.80 -16.72 -71.13
CA LYS A 365 29.36 -18.12 -71.06
C LYS A 365 27.91 -18.22 -70.60
N GLY A 366 27.11 -18.96 -71.32
CA GLY A 366 25.66 -19.07 -71.11
C GLY A 366 24.83 -18.05 -71.90
N SER A 367 25.51 -17.18 -72.71
CA SER A 367 24.90 -16.21 -73.63
C SER A 367 25.69 -16.17 -74.92
N THR A 368 25.34 -15.29 -75.84
CA THR A 368 26.09 -15.07 -77.10
C THR A 368 26.36 -13.57 -77.27
N ASN A 369 27.46 -13.24 -77.99
CA ASN A 369 27.76 -11.88 -78.41
C ASN A 369 27.00 -11.48 -79.60
N SER A 370 26.91 -10.20 -79.95
CA SER A 370 26.14 -9.63 -81.07
C SER A 370 26.92 -9.61 -82.39
N VAL A 371 28.18 -10.06 -82.41
CA VAL A 371 29.01 -10.00 -83.61
C VAL A 371 28.93 -11.30 -84.40
N ASP A 372 29.16 -12.43 -83.74
CA ASP A 372 29.22 -13.75 -84.43
C ASP A 372 28.32 -14.81 -83.78
N ASN A 373 27.46 -14.40 -82.83
CA ASN A 373 26.54 -15.25 -82.02
C ASN A 373 27.23 -16.42 -81.28
N THR A 374 28.47 -16.25 -80.95
CA THR A 374 29.21 -17.22 -80.08
C THR A 374 29.43 -16.68 -78.70
N TRP A 375 29.85 -17.59 -77.78
CA TRP A 375 30.29 -17.16 -76.47
C TRP A 375 31.81 -17.12 -76.41
N GLY A 376 32.37 -16.19 -75.65
CA GLY A 376 33.79 -16.03 -75.43
C GLY A 376 34.16 -16.20 -73.98
N ASP A 377 35.44 -16.52 -73.72
CA ASP A 377 36.05 -16.55 -72.41
C ASP A 377 37.49 -16.12 -72.58
N TYR A 378 37.79 -14.92 -72.15
CA TYR A 378 39.08 -14.27 -72.33
C TYR A 378 39.58 -13.62 -71.04
N THR A 379 40.92 -13.63 -70.88
CA THR A 379 41.60 -12.87 -69.81
C THR A 379 42.53 -11.86 -70.48
N ILE A 380 42.49 -10.64 -70.02
CA ILE A 380 43.47 -9.60 -70.31
C ILE A 380 44.48 -9.58 -69.18
N GLN A 381 45.80 -9.78 -69.52
CA GLN A 381 46.90 -9.78 -68.58
C GLN A 381 48.02 -8.82 -68.96
N GLU A 382 48.61 -8.18 -67.98
CA GLU A 382 49.79 -7.37 -68.14
C GLU A 382 51.06 -8.23 -68.21
N GLY A 383 52.00 -7.88 -69.05
CA GLY A 383 53.40 -8.33 -69.02
C GLY A 383 54.32 -7.13 -68.76
N GLU A 384 55.60 -7.39 -68.66
CA GLU A 384 56.60 -6.35 -68.42
C GLU A 384 56.58 -5.23 -69.48
N SER A 385 56.35 -5.56 -70.73
CA SER A 385 56.37 -4.63 -71.81
C SER A 385 55.12 -4.67 -72.70
N ASP A 386 54.20 -5.60 -72.48
CA ASP A 386 53.13 -5.89 -73.41
C ASP A 386 51.82 -6.21 -72.68
N LEU A 387 50.71 -6.01 -73.30
CA LEU A 387 49.38 -6.43 -72.88
C LEU A 387 48.95 -7.66 -73.66
N PHE A 388 48.50 -8.71 -72.99
CA PHE A 388 48.14 -9.99 -73.61
C PHE A 388 46.64 -10.27 -73.47
N LEU A 389 46.08 -10.96 -74.50
CA LEU A 389 44.72 -11.50 -74.45
C LEU A 389 44.83 -13.03 -74.56
N ILE A 390 44.33 -13.71 -73.54
CA ILE A 390 44.33 -15.18 -73.49
C ILE A 390 42.89 -15.67 -73.81
N ASN A 391 42.74 -16.54 -74.78
CA ASN A 391 41.48 -17.24 -75.04
C ASN A 391 41.44 -18.48 -74.12
N ASN A 392 40.67 -18.45 -73.07
CA ASN A 392 40.58 -19.53 -72.09
C ASN A 392 39.89 -20.80 -72.64
N ARG A 393 39.15 -20.69 -73.75
CA ARG A 393 38.49 -21.84 -74.39
C ARG A 393 39.46 -22.76 -75.13
N ASN A 394 40.49 -22.20 -75.74
CA ASN A 394 41.42 -22.98 -76.58
C ASN A 394 42.88 -22.77 -76.24
N GLY A 395 43.19 -22.01 -75.15
CA GLY A 395 44.53 -21.75 -74.68
C GLY A 395 45.39 -20.84 -75.56
N LYS A 396 44.85 -20.30 -76.67
CA LYS A 396 45.60 -19.38 -77.53
C LYS A 396 45.84 -18.06 -76.84
N LYS A 397 47.05 -17.54 -77.04
CA LYS A 397 47.52 -16.29 -76.48
C LYS A 397 47.78 -15.30 -77.61
N TYR A 398 47.33 -14.09 -77.47
CA TYR A 398 47.48 -12.99 -78.43
C TYR A 398 48.15 -11.82 -77.73
N LYS A 399 48.98 -11.05 -78.46
CA LYS A 399 49.54 -9.80 -78.02
C LYS A 399 48.74 -8.64 -78.60
N PHE A 400 48.43 -7.63 -77.83
CA PHE A 400 47.87 -6.40 -78.37
C PHE A 400 48.90 -5.69 -79.22
N ASN A 401 48.56 -5.32 -80.45
CA ASN A 401 49.39 -4.45 -81.27
C ASN A 401 49.22 -3.01 -80.80
N LEU A 402 50.14 -2.53 -80.01
CA LEU A 402 50.14 -1.16 -79.50
C LEU A 402 51.19 -0.33 -80.25
N THR A 403 50.83 0.92 -80.59
CA THR A 403 51.77 1.90 -81.14
C THR A 403 52.08 2.92 -80.05
N GLU A 404 53.37 3.14 -79.75
CA GLU A 404 53.81 4.17 -78.86
C GLU A 404 53.39 5.52 -79.38
N VAL A 405 52.78 6.32 -78.54
CA VAL A 405 52.43 7.72 -78.81
C VAL A 405 53.21 8.59 -77.88
N SER A 406 53.99 9.51 -78.38
CA SER A 406 54.83 10.44 -77.65
C SER A 406 53.99 11.53 -76.99
#